data_7d2a8e35b14c3eb472eb638a8665b048
#
_entry.id   7d2a8e35b14c3eb472eb638a8665b048
#
_cell.length_a   1.000
_cell.length_b   1.000
_cell.length_c   1.000
_cell.angle_alpha   90.00
_cell.angle_beta   90.00
_cell.angle_gamma   90.00
#
_symmetry.space_group_name_H-M   'P 1'
#
loop_
_entity.id
_entity.type
_entity.pdbx_description
1 polymer ?
#
loop_
_entity_poly.entity_id
_entity_poly.type
_entity_poly.pdbx_seq_one_letter_code
_entity_poly.pdbx_strand_id
1 'polypeptide(L)'
;IIENYDKLDKHFDVSFMSTINSLNIGKFTQLKKDIGHRKWNQGSVIVNNRPYTLSAIPDDVKEIYLNDCFEFGMIGLINYLEDSVYDEKVMTELMQHCKRRDTLRGTYLPDVFPEWKKYYEKT
;
A
#
# COMPACT_ATOMS: atom_id res chain seq x y z
N ILE A 1 -3.55 17.58 6.45
CA ILE A 1 -4.40 16.51 7.02
C ILE A 1 -4.18 16.36 8.52
N ILE A 2 -2.93 16.24 8.96
CA ILE A 2 -2.61 16.08 10.39
C ILE A 2 -3.06 17.30 11.20
N GLU A 3 -2.85 18.50 10.68
CA GLU A 3 -3.31 19.71 11.33
C GLU A 3 -4.84 19.74 11.50
N ASN A 4 -5.57 19.35 10.47
CA ASN A 4 -7.02 19.25 10.53
C ASN A 4 -7.48 18.16 11.50
N TYR A 5 -6.80 17.03 11.55
CA TYR A 5 -7.05 15.98 12.54
C TYR A 5 -6.94 16.54 13.95
N ASP A 6 -5.83 17.22 14.26
CA ASP A 6 -5.57 17.74 15.60
C ASP A 6 -6.60 18.79 16.03
N LYS A 7 -7.06 19.63 15.11
CA LYS A 7 -8.13 20.59 15.37
C LYS A 7 -9.46 19.91 15.69
N LEU A 8 -9.84 18.90 14.90
CA LEU A 8 -11.09 18.17 15.06
C LEU A 8 -11.11 17.28 16.29
N ASP A 9 -9.98 16.65 16.63
CA ASP A 9 -9.87 15.73 17.77
C ASP A 9 -10.12 16.40 19.12
N LYS A 10 -10.00 17.72 19.18
CA LYS A 10 -10.35 18.51 20.39
C LYS A 10 -11.85 18.52 20.67
N HIS A 11 -12.68 18.31 19.65
CA HIS A 11 -14.14 18.44 19.72
C HIS A 11 -14.89 17.15 19.37
N PHE A 12 -14.27 16.23 18.64
CA PHE A 12 -14.88 15.03 18.12
C PHE A 12 -13.93 13.85 18.30
N ASP A 13 -14.47 12.64 18.31
CA ASP A 13 -13.67 11.41 18.21
C ASP A 13 -13.36 11.13 16.75
N VAL A 14 -12.14 11.42 16.32
CA VAL A 14 -11.70 11.25 14.93
C VAL A 14 -10.62 10.20 14.80
N SER A 15 -10.56 9.57 13.62
CA SER A 15 -9.50 8.62 13.28
C SER A 15 -9.13 8.73 11.80
N PHE A 16 -7.90 8.30 11.47
CA PHE A 16 -7.50 8.12 10.07
C PHE A 16 -8.08 6.81 9.53
N MET A 17 -8.56 6.85 8.30
CA MET A 17 -9.01 5.67 7.57
C MET A 17 -8.23 5.58 6.26
N SER A 18 -7.77 4.38 5.91
CA SER A 18 -6.94 4.16 4.73
C SER A 18 -7.57 3.13 3.80
N THR A 19 -7.52 3.41 2.51
CA THR A 19 -7.84 2.43 1.47
C THR A 19 -6.57 1.71 1.05
N ILE A 20 -6.57 0.39 1.13
CA ILE A 20 -5.40 -0.46 0.91
C ILE A 20 -5.45 -1.06 -0.49
N ASN A 21 -4.36 -0.90 -1.25
CA ASN A 21 -4.16 -1.58 -2.54
C ASN A 21 -2.74 -2.13 -2.64
N SER A 22 -2.46 -2.87 -3.71
CA SER A 22 -1.17 -3.53 -3.92
C SER A 22 0.02 -2.59 -4.02
N LEU A 23 -0.18 -1.32 -4.37
CA LEU A 23 0.91 -0.36 -4.48
C LEU A 23 1.13 0.40 -3.17
N ASN A 24 0.07 0.88 -2.53
CA ASN A 24 0.23 1.76 -1.36
C ASN A 24 0.52 1.03 -0.05
N ILE A 25 0.23 -0.29 0.03
CA ILE A 25 0.41 -1.05 1.28
C ILE A 25 1.84 -0.97 1.81
N GLY A 26 2.83 -0.91 0.92
CA GLY A 26 4.24 -0.78 1.31
C GLY A 26 4.63 0.56 1.90
N LYS A 27 3.76 1.57 1.83
CA LYS A 27 4.02 2.91 2.38
C LYS A 27 3.34 3.16 3.71
N PHE A 28 2.57 2.21 4.23
CA PHE A 28 1.80 2.39 5.45
C PHE A 28 2.67 2.46 6.71
N THR A 29 3.85 1.85 6.70
CA THR A 29 4.79 2.00 7.82
C THR A 29 5.27 3.45 7.95
N GLN A 30 5.54 4.12 6.84
CA GLN A 30 5.86 5.54 6.85
C GLN A 30 4.66 6.38 7.30
N LEU A 31 3.47 6.06 6.83
CA LEU A 31 2.24 6.71 7.28
C LEU A 31 2.05 6.57 8.79
N LYS A 32 2.32 5.39 9.34
CA LYS A 32 2.25 5.14 10.78
C LYS A 32 3.20 6.05 11.56
N LYS A 33 4.42 6.25 11.07
CA LYS A 33 5.38 7.17 11.68
C LYS A 33 4.86 8.61 11.66
N ASP A 34 4.30 9.04 10.53
CA ASP A 34 3.80 10.41 10.35
C ASP A 34 2.58 10.69 11.22
N ILE A 35 1.68 9.71 11.35
CA ILE A 35 0.48 9.82 12.18
C ILE A 35 0.84 9.81 13.67
N GLY A 36 1.87 9.03 14.06
CA GLY A 36 2.32 8.91 15.45
C GLY A 36 1.27 8.24 16.34
N HIS A 37 0.90 8.92 17.43
CA HIS A 37 -0.04 8.41 18.42
C HIS A 37 -1.52 8.57 18.04
N ARG A 38 -1.81 9.21 16.91
CA ARG A 38 -3.20 9.50 16.49
C ARG A 38 -3.91 8.21 16.12
N LYS A 39 -5.24 8.22 16.27
CA LYS A 39 -6.05 7.04 15.94
C LYS A 39 -6.02 6.75 14.46
N TRP A 40 -5.75 5.51 14.11
CA TRP A 40 -5.74 5.04 12.74
C TRP A 40 -6.39 3.65 12.65
N ASN A 41 -7.42 3.56 11.80
CA ASN A 41 -8.13 2.31 11.55
C ASN A 41 -7.43 1.55 10.41
N GLN A 42 -6.52 0.64 10.78
CA GLN A 42 -5.74 -0.15 9.84
C GLN A 42 -6.63 -1.15 9.09
N GLY A 43 -6.51 -1.14 7.76
CA GLY A 43 -7.12 -2.16 6.94
C GLY A 43 -8.64 -2.15 6.89
N SER A 44 -9.26 -0.99 7.17
CA SER A 44 -10.71 -0.88 7.14
C SER A 44 -11.32 -1.04 5.75
N VAL A 45 -10.56 -0.72 4.70
CA VAL A 45 -11.03 -0.84 3.30
C VAL A 45 -9.90 -1.42 2.44
N ILE A 46 -10.18 -2.54 1.78
CA ILE A 46 -9.27 -3.16 0.81
C ILE A 46 -9.86 -3.06 -0.58
N VAL A 47 -9.02 -2.67 -1.54
CA VAL A 47 -9.43 -2.63 -2.94
C VAL A 47 -9.51 -4.04 -3.50
N ASN A 48 -10.71 -4.45 -3.94
CA ASN A 48 -10.94 -5.75 -4.56
C ASN A 48 -10.98 -5.69 -6.09
N ASN A 49 -10.80 -4.51 -6.67
CA ASN A 49 -10.82 -4.32 -8.12
C ASN A 49 -9.47 -4.63 -8.74
N ARG A 50 -9.48 -5.51 -9.70
CA ARG A 50 -8.33 -5.82 -10.54
C ARG A 50 -7.90 -4.59 -11.36
N PRO A 51 -6.61 -4.30 -11.52
CA PRO A 51 -5.44 -5.06 -11.07
C PRO A 51 -4.87 -4.63 -9.70
N TYR A 52 -5.57 -3.82 -8.91
CA TYR A 52 -5.05 -3.25 -7.67
C TYR A 52 -5.22 -4.13 -6.43
N THR A 53 -5.69 -5.37 -6.60
CA THR A 53 -5.83 -6.33 -5.51
C THR A 53 -4.46 -6.77 -4.96
N LEU A 54 -4.43 -7.24 -3.72
CA LEU A 54 -3.18 -7.70 -3.09
C LEU A 54 -2.58 -8.92 -3.79
N SER A 55 -3.36 -9.66 -4.59
CA SER A 55 -2.86 -10.77 -5.40
C SER A 55 -1.84 -10.36 -6.46
N ALA A 56 -1.75 -9.07 -6.79
CA ALA A 56 -0.72 -8.55 -7.69
C ALA A 56 0.67 -8.51 -7.06
N ILE A 57 0.79 -8.64 -5.74
CA ILE A 57 2.07 -8.51 -5.03
C ILE A 57 2.86 -9.81 -5.14
N PRO A 58 4.05 -9.79 -5.79
CA PRO A 58 4.93 -10.97 -5.84
C PRO A 58 5.42 -11.36 -4.46
N ASP A 59 5.76 -12.64 -4.27
CA ASP A 59 6.12 -13.19 -2.96
C ASP A 59 7.33 -12.51 -2.33
N ASP A 60 8.35 -12.15 -3.11
CA ASP A 60 9.52 -11.43 -2.61
C ASP A 60 9.20 -10.00 -2.15
N VAL A 61 8.32 -9.31 -2.87
CA VAL A 61 7.84 -7.98 -2.48
C VAL A 61 6.95 -8.09 -1.23
N LYS A 62 6.09 -9.10 -1.19
CA LYS A 62 5.25 -9.39 -0.02
C LYS A 62 6.10 -9.61 1.24
N GLU A 63 7.20 -10.33 1.13
CA GLU A 63 8.11 -10.57 2.25
C GLU A 63 8.69 -9.26 2.81
N ILE A 64 9.09 -8.34 1.93
CA ILE A 64 9.56 -7.02 2.34
C ILE A 64 8.48 -6.29 3.13
N TYR A 65 7.26 -6.27 2.62
CA TYR A 65 6.14 -5.58 3.27
C TYR A 65 5.74 -6.23 4.59
N LEU A 66 5.77 -7.56 4.66
CA LEU A 66 5.51 -8.29 5.90
C LEU A 66 6.55 -7.96 6.98
N ASN A 67 7.84 -7.93 6.62
CA ASN A 67 8.90 -7.59 7.56
C ASN A 67 8.71 -6.18 8.13
N ASP A 68 8.36 -5.22 7.27
CA ASP A 68 8.07 -3.84 7.71
C ASP A 68 6.85 -3.80 8.64
N CYS A 69 5.79 -4.51 8.30
CA CYS A 69 4.58 -4.56 9.13
C CYS A 69 4.84 -5.22 10.49
N PHE A 70 5.66 -6.28 10.55
CA PHE A 70 6.04 -6.92 11.81
C PHE A 70 6.84 -5.97 12.71
N GLU A 71 7.78 -5.22 12.12
CA GLU A 71 8.57 -4.24 12.87
C GLU A 71 7.70 -3.19 13.56
N PHE A 72 6.64 -2.74 12.90
CA PHE A 72 5.74 -1.70 13.41
C PHE A 72 4.45 -2.25 14.06
N GLY A 73 4.33 -3.57 14.22
CA GLY A 73 3.18 -4.18 14.88
C GLY A 73 1.84 -3.99 14.18
N MET A 74 1.84 -3.92 12.85
CA MET A 74 0.66 -3.64 12.02
C MET A 74 -0.10 -4.94 11.70
N ILE A 75 -0.73 -5.55 12.71
CA ILE A 75 -1.33 -6.89 12.64
C ILE A 75 -2.41 -6.99 11.57
N GLY A 76 -3.24 -5.98 11.41
CA GLY A 76 -4.29 -5.99 10.39
C GLY A 76 -3.72 -6.12 8.98
N LEU A 77 -2.67 -5.38 8.66
CA LEU A 77 -2.00 -5.46 7.36
C LEU A 77 -1.28 -6.78 7.16
N ILE A 78 -0.68 -7.33 8.22
CA ILE A 78 -0.01 -8.64 8.18
C ILE A 78 -1.02 -9.72 7.75
N ASN A 79 -2.20 -9.76 8.38
CA ASN A 79 -3.22 -10.74 8.05
C ASN A 79 -3.66 -10.64 6.59
N TYR A 80 -3.88 -9.44 6.07
CA TYR A 80 -4.27 -9.24 4.67
C TYR A 80 -3.18 -9.71 3.70
N LEU A 81 -1.92 -9.41 4.00
CA LEU A 81 -0.79 -9.83 3.17
C LEU A 81 -0.61 -11.36 3.20
N GLU A 82 -0.69 -11.97 4.37
CA GLU A 82 -0.55 -13.42 4.51
C GLU A 82 -1.68 -14.19 3.81
N ASP A 83 -2.90 -13.67 3.84
CA ASP A 83 -4.06 -14.30 3.20
C ASP A 83 -4.06 -14.12 1.67
N SER A 84 -3.30 -13.17 1.13
CA SER A 84 -3.23 -12.95 -0.30
C SER A 84 -2.46 -14.04 -1.02
N VAL A 85 -2.94 -14.45 -2.21
CA VAL A 85 -2.28 -15.44 -3.07
C VAL A 85 -1.82 -14.73 -4.35
N TYR A 86 -0.53 -14.84 -4.64
CA TYR A 86 0.06 -14.21 -5.82
C TYR A 86 -0.51 -14.77 -7.12
N ASP A 87 -0.89 -13.87 -8.03
CA ASP A 87 -1.34 -14.17 -9.38
C ASP A 87 -0.52 -13.33 -10.37
N GLU A 88 0.33 -14.00 -11.15
CA GLU A 88 1.22 -13.37 -12.11
C GLU A 88 0.47 -12.55 -13.17
N LYS A 89 -0.71 -13.01 -13.58
CA LYS A 89 -1.54 -12.27 -14.56
C LYS A 89 -1.99 -10.93 -14.00
N VAL A 90 -2.39 -10.90 -12.76
CA VAL A 90 -2.82 -9.67 -12.07
C VAL A 90 -1.64 -8.71 -11.94
N MET A 91 -0.48 -9.22 -11.54
CA MET A 91 0.76 -8.42 -11.46
C MET A 91 1.12 -7.81 -12.82
N THR A 92 1.07 -8.61 -13.88
CA THR A 92 1.36 -8.14 -15.23
C THR A 92 0.39 -7.04 -15.66
N GLU A 93 -0.91 -7.21 -15.41
CA GLU A 93 -1.91 -6.18 -15.68
C GLU A 93 -1.62 -4.89 -14.92
N LEU A 94 -1.24 -5.00 -13.64
CA LEU A 94 -0.89 -3.84 -12.82
C LEU A 94 0.31 -3.08 -13.42
N MET A 95 1.36 -3.80 -13.78
CA MET A 95 2.56 -3.17 -14.36
C MET A 95 2.26 -2.52 -15.71
N GLN A 96 1.47 -3.15 -16.56
CA GLN A 96 1.04 -2.55 -17.83
C GLN A 96 0.24 -1.26 -17.59
N HIS A 97 -0.65 -1.28 -16.62
CA HIS A 97 -1.44 -0.12 -16.26
C HIS A 97 -0.56 1.03 -15.75
N CYS A 98 0.40 0.71 -14.89
CA CYS A 98 1.37 1.70 -14.38
C CYS A 98 2.23 2.29 -15.49
N LYS A 99 2.68 1.48 -16.45
CA LYS A 99 3.45 1.97 -17.60
C LYS A 99 2.66 2.95 -18.46
N ARG A 100 1.39 2.66 -18.72
CA ARG A 100 0.54 3.58 -19.46
C ARG A 100 0.39 4.92 -18.72
N ARG A 101 0.18 4.87 -17.41
CA ARG A 101 0.09 6.09 -16.59
C ARG A 101 1.41 6.86 -16.57
N ASP A 102 2.52 6.16 -16.43
CA ASP A 102 3.85 6.77 -16.44
C ASP A 102 4.12 7.50 -17.75
N THR A 103 3.79 6.88 -18.89
CA THR A 103 3.93 7.50 -20.21
C THR A 103 3.14 8.80 -20.30
N LEU A 104 1.91 8.82 -19.78
CA LEU A 104 1.05 10.00 -19.82
C LEU A 104 1.53 11.11 -18.89
N ARG A 105 2.16 10.76 -17.77
CA ARG A 105 2.54 11.72 -16.72
C ARG A 105 4.02 12.08 -16.71
N GLY A 106 4.85 11.40 -17.51
CA GLY A 106 6.30 11.57 -17.48
C GLY A 106 6.92 11.08 -16.16
N THR A 107 6.35 10.04 -15.55
CA THR A 107 6.83 9.47 -14.29
C THR A 107 7.43 8.07 -14.50
N TYR A 108 8.04 7.52 -13.46
CA TYR A 108 8.64 6.19 -13.47
C TYR A 108 8.35 5.50 -12.14
N LEU A 109 7.50 4.48 -12.15
CA LEU A 109 7.04 3.79 -10.94
C LEU A 109 8.17 3.38 -9.99
N PRO A 110 9.29 2.79 -10.47
CA PRO A 110 10.37 2.37 -9.58
C PRO A 110 11.06 3.50 -8.81
N ASP A 111 10.89 4.76 -9.20
CA ASP A 111 11.42 5.89 -8.42
C ASP A 111 10.73 6.00 -7.05
N VAL A 112 9.45 5.61 -6.97
CA VAL A 112 8.67 5.64 -5.74
C VAL A 112 8.62 4.26 -5.07
N PHE A 113 8.57 3.20 -5.87
CA PHE A 113 8.45 1.81 -5.42
C PHE A 113 9.59 0.97 -6.02
N PRO A 114 10.83 1.13 -5.53
CA PRO A 114 12.00 0.44 -6.12
C PRO A 114 11.92 -1.08 -6.04
N GLU A 115 11.18 -1.64 -5.08
CA GLU A 115 10.95 -3.07 -4.93
C GLU A 115 10.21 -3.70 -6.10
N TRP A 116 9.50 -2.89 -6.90
CA TRP A 116 8.78 -3.36 -8.09
C TRP A 116 9.58 -3.28 -9.39
N LYS A 117 10.81 -2.77 -9.34
CA LYS A 117 11.61 -2.47 -10.54
C LYS A 117 11.73 -3.63 -11.51
N LYS A 118 12.09 -4.82 -11.03
CA LYS A 118 12.28 -5.99 -11.90
C LYS A 118 11.01 -6.44 -12.59
N TYR A 119 9.87 -6.27 -11.94
CA TYR A 119 8.56 -6.62 -12.52
C TYR A 119 8.12 -5.57 -13.52
N TYR A 120 8.34 -4.31 -13.22
CA TYR A 120 8.05 -3.20 -14.11
C TYR A 120 8.87 -3.28 -15.40
N GLU A 121 10.17 -3.53 -15.31
CA GLU A 121 11.06 -3.60 -16.47
C GLU A 121 10.81 -4.81 -17.36
N LYS A 122 10.33 -5.92 -16.82
CA LYS A 122 9.97 -7.12 -17.58
C LYS A 122 8.69 -6.98 -18.40
N THR A 123 7.87 -6.05 -18.06
CA THR A 123 6.61 -5.77 -18.72
C THR A 123 6.82 -4.74 -19.84
#